data_75c7d693439c8ee1001cd739ccf12451
#
_entry.id   75c7d693439c8ee1001cd739ccf12451
#
_cell.length_a   1.000
_cell.length_b   1.000
_cell.length_c   1.000
_cell.angle_alpha   90.00
_cell.angle_beta   90.00
_cell.angle_gamma   90.00
#
_symmetry.space_group_name_H-M   'P 1'
#
loop_
_entity.id
_entity.type
_entity.pdbx_description
1 polymer ?
#
loop_
_entity_poly.entity_id
_entity_poly.type
_entity_poly.pdbx_seq_one_letter_code
_entity_poly.pdbx_strand_id
1 'polypeptide(L)'
;MGMDLALKAKLQKQRYHIVGEHGGVKVCHWTKESLLRDRQCYKGKFYGIASHNCMQTSPVVDQCNLACTYCWREPHMDTLELTDQDPLELLYESVRAQRRLLSGFGGNPKVPREKWLDAQNPKHVAISLNGEPTLYRRLGEYIDLCHKHGMTTMLVTNGTFPKVLERLDPLPTQLYVSVDAPNKEIFDKVCKPKWNSRAWEQFEKTIDLLPSLDTRIVARHTLMKGIN
;
A
#
# COMPACT_ATOMS: atom_id res chain seq x y z
N MET A 1 14.29 15.48 -5.10
CA MET A 1 14.35 16.03 -3.71
C MET A 1 13.62 15.03 -2.83
N GLY A 2 14.18 14.63 -1.68
CA GLY A 2 13.52 13.63 -0.84
C GLY A 2 12.37 14.19 0.00
N MET A 3 11.72 13.31 0.75
CA MET A 3 10.60 13.63 1.64
C MET A 3 10.92 14.81 2.59
N ASP A 4 9.96 15.70 2.78
CA ASP A 4 10.06 16.80 3.75
C ASP A 4 10.42 16.29 5.15
N LEU A 5 11.35 16.96 5.83
CA LEU A 5 11.89 16.53 7.12
C LEU A 5 10.83 16.53 8.25
N ALA A 6 9.90 17.48 8.22
CA ALA A 6 8.83 17.55 9.22
C ALA A 6 7.83 16.40 9.02
N LEU A 7 7.46 16.10 7.79
CA LEU A 7 6.63 14.94 7.45
C LEU A 7 7.33 13.63 7.82
N LYS A 8 8.61 13.49 7.48
CA LYS A 8 9.43 12.33 7.88
C LYS A 8 9.41 12.10 9.40
N ALA A 9 9.63 13.16 10.18
CA ALA A 9 9.59 13.08 11.64
C ALA A 9 8.19 12.67 12.16
N LYS A 10 7.11 13.18 11.57
CA LYS A 10 5.73 12.77 11.91
C LYS A 10 5.48 11.29 11.61
N LEU A 11 5.87 10.83 10.43
CA LEU A 11 5.71 9.42 10.03
C LEU A 11 6.51 8.51 10.97
N GLN A 12 7.74 8.89 11.33
CA GLN A 12 8.57 8.13 12.28
C GLN A 12 7.92 8.04 13.67
N LYS A 13 7.34 9.14 14.19
CA LYS A 13 6.54 9.11 15.44
C LYS A 13 5.37 8.16 15.35
N GLN A 14 4.75 8.00 14.18
CA GLN A 14 3.70 7.04 13.90
C GLN A 14 4.22 5.61 13.65
N ARG A 15 5.50 5.35 13.90
CA ARG A 15 6.17 4.05 13.72
C ARG A 15 6.27 3.59 12.26
N TYR A 16 6.38 4.54 11.33
CA TYR A 16 6.86 4.22 9.99
C TYR A 16 8.39 4.08 10.03
N HIS A 17 8.92 3.15 9.29
CA HIS A 17 10.31 3.11 8.90
C HIS A 17 10.41 3.63 7.46
N ILE A 18 11.08 4.75 7.27
CA ILE A 18 11.26 5.34 5.94
C ILE A 18 12.36 4.58 5.22
N VAL A 19 12.13 4.26 3.97
CA VAL A 19 13.00 3.49 3.09
C VAL A 19 13.30 4.34 1.86
N GLY A 20 14.57 4.59 1.59
CA GLY A 20 14.97 5.49 0.53
C GLY A 20 14.44 6.91 0.73
N GLU A 21 14.05 7.56 -0.36
CA GLU A 21 13.59 8.95 -0.35
C GLU A 21 12.11 9.10 -0.02
N HIS A 22 11.25 8.23 -0.55
CA HIS A 22 9.79 8.33 -0.48
C HIS A 22 9.10 7.05 0.01
N GLY A 23 9.85 5.95 0.13
CA GLY A 23 9.30 4.67 0.54
C GLY A 23 9.11 4.55 2.05
N GLY A 24 8.30 3.58 2.46
CA GLY A 24 8.11 3.33 3.87
C GLY A 24 7.48 1.98 4.18
N VAL A 25 7.77 1.50 5.39
CA VAL A 25 7.23 0.26 5.96
C VAL A 25 6.63 0.55 7.32
N LYS A 26 5.52 -0.11 7.63
CA LYS A 26 4.90 -0.07 8.95
C LYS A 26 4.30 -1.42 9.28
N VAL A 27 4.52 -1.90 10.50
CA VAL A 27 3.89 -3.15 10.94
C VAL A 27 2.38 -2.98 11.01
N CYS A 28 1.67 -3.75 10.21
CA CYS A 28 0.21 -3.78 10.18
C CYS A 28 -0.36 -4.20 11.55
N HIS A 29 -1.53 -3.65 11.90
CA HIS A 29 -2.26 -4.09 13.09
C HIS A 29 -2.47 -5.61 13.10
N TRP A 30 -2.87 -6.20 11.98
CA TRP A 30 -3.12 -7.64 11.87
C TRP A 30 -1.87 -8.51 11.94
N THR A 31 -0.71 -7.99 11.54
CA THR A 31 0.58 -8.66 11.78
C THR A 31 0.83 -8.81 13.28
N LYS A 32 0.57 -7.74 14.05
CA LYS A 32 0.68 -7.77 15.52
C LYS A 32 -0.34 -8.72 16.15
N GLU A 33 -1.61 -8.64 15.73
CA GLU A 33 -2.67 -9.53 16.23
C GLU A 33 -2.38 -11.01 15.92
N SER A 34 -1.81 -11.29 14.73
CA SER A 34 -1.41 -12.64 14.37
C SER A 34 -0.26 -13.15 15.22
N LEU A 35 0.74 -12.32 15.53
CA LEU A 35 1.86 -12.70 16.39
C LEU A 35 1.42 -12.89 17.85
N LEU A 36 0.58 -12.00 18.39
CA LEU A 36 0.25 -11.95 19.81
C LEU A 36 -0.95 -12.83 20.21
N ARG A 37 -1.91 -13.04 19.28
CA ARG A 37 -3.22 -13.64 19.57
C ARG A 37 -3.71 -14.63 18.53
N ASP A 38 -2.89 -14.94 17.55
CA ASP A 38 -3.22 -15.83 16.42
C ASP A 38 -4.45 -15.39 15.59
N ARG A 39 -4.71 -14.09 15.54
CA ARG A 39 -5.82 -13.54 14.76
C ARG A 39 -5.37 -13.21 13.35
N GLN A 40 -6.21 -13.52 12.38
CA GLN A 40 -5.97 -13.25 10.97
C GLN A 40 -6.77 -12.05 10.48
N CYS A 41 -6.19 -11.27 9.54
CA CYS A 41 -6.95 -10.25 8.81
C CYS A 41 -7.94 -10.90 7.82
N TYR A 42 -8.81 -10.10 7.21
CA TYR A 42 -9.73 -10.59 6.18
C TYR A 42 -9.00 -11.29 5.01
N LYS A 43 -7.81 -10.80 4.63
CA LYS A 43 -6.99 -11.44 3.60
C LYS A 43 -6.54 -12.85 4.02
N GLY A 44 -6.25 -13.07 5.29
CA GLY A 44 -5.98 -14.40 5.83
C GLY A 44 -7.20 -15.30 5.76
N LYS A 45 -8.36 -14.77 6.16
CA LYS A 45 -9.61 -15.54 6.19
C LYS A 45 -10.12 -15.93 4.79
N PHE A 46 -10.02 -15.02 3.82
CA PHE A 46 -10.58 -15.24 2.48
C PHE A 46 -9.59 -15.75 1.46
N TYR A 47 -8.29 -15.46 1.63
CA TYR A 47 -7.28 -15.69 0.60
C TYR A 47 -6.07 -16.49 1.10
N GLY A 48 -6.07 -16.98 2.34
CA GLY A 48 -4.99 -17.77 2.90
C GLY A 48 -3.70 -16.98 3.21
N ILE A 49 -3.76 -15.64 3.27
CA ILE A 49 -2.60 -14.79 3.55
C ILE A 49 -2.20 -14.91 5.01
N ALA A 50 -1.01 -15.45 5.29
CA ALA A 50 -0.46 -15.51 6.65
C ALA A 50 -0.17 -14.09 7.16
N SER A 51 -1.02 -13.57 8.07
CA SER A 51 -0.96 -12.16 8.48
C SER A 51 0.35 -11.77 9.16
N HIS A 52 1.04 -12.69 9.83
CA HIS A 52 2.36 -12.44 10.43
C HIS A 52 3.47 -12.30 9.39
N ASN A 53 3.32 -12.89 8.19
CA ASN A 53 4.28 -12.81 7.09
C ASN A 53 3.97 -11.68 6.11
N CYS A 54 2.97 -10.84 6.40
CA CYS A 54 2.58 -9.74 5.52
C CYS A 54 3.37 -8.49 5.87
N MET A 55 4.17 -8.00 4.92
CA MET A 55 4.85 -6.71 4.95
C MET A 55 3.94 -5.64 4.36
N GLN A 56 3.63 -4.62 5.15
CA GLN A 56 2.88 -3.46 4.66
C GLN A 56 3.84 -2.33 4.29
N THR A 57 3.85 -1.96 3.03
CA THR A 57 4.77 -0.98 2.45
C THR A 57 4.08 -0.04 1.47
N SER A 58 4.76 1.03 1.11
CA SER A 58 4.48 1.84 -0.07
C SER A 58 5.78 2.41 -0.62
N PRO A 59 5.97 2.47 -1.94
CA PRO A 59 7.12 3.12 -2.54
C PRO A 59 7.08 4.66 -2.42
N VAL A 60 5.90 5.23 -2.15
CA VAL A 60 5.65 6.67 -2.11
C VAL A 60 4.68 7.02 -0.97
N VAL A 61 5.17 6.99 0.27
CA VAL A 61 4.32 7.23 1.45
C VAL A 61 3.91 8.70 1.64
N ASP A 62 4.56 9.60 0.95
CA ASP A 62 4.40 11.05 1.06
C ASP A 62 3.66 11.69 -0.13
N GLN A 63 3.26 10.90 -1.13
CA GLN A 63 2.66 11.42 -2.35
C GLN A 63 1.32 10.76 -2.68
N CYS A 64 0.31 11.58 -2.91
CA CYS A 64 -0.99 11.16 -3.40
C CYS A 64 -1.65 12.32 -4.15
N ASN A 65 -2.26 12.03 -5.28
CA ASN A 65 -2.98 13.00 -6.09
C ASN A 65 -4.41 13.32 -5.58
N LEU A 66 -4.85 12.66 -4.51
CA LEU A 66 -6.13 12.91 -3.85
C LEU A 66 -5.92 13.40 -2.41
N ALA A 67 -6.91 14.15 -1.89
CA ALA A 67 -6.98 14.62 -0.50
C ALA A 67 -8.27 14.14 0.16
N CYS A 68 -8.51 12.83 0.14
CA CYS A 68 -9.76 12.22 0.59
C CYS A 68 -10.14 12.63 2.01
N THR A 69 -11.41 13.00 2.21
CA THR A 69 -11.94 13.48 3.52
C THR A 69 -11.84 12.44 4.63
N TYR A 70 -11.89 11.16 4.28
CA TYR A 70 -11.77 10.02 5.20
C TYR A 70 -10.32 9.54 5.39
N CYS A 71 -9.35 10.17 4.73
CA CYS A 71 -7.96 9.74 4.82
C CYS A 71 -7.42 10.06 6.22
N TRP A 72 -7.22 9.02 7.02
CA TRP A 72 -6.65 9.13 8.37
C TRP A 72 -5.11 9.19 8.39
N ARG A 73 -4.50 9.20 7.21
CA ARG A 73 -3.06 9.30 7.02
C ARG A 73 -2.62 10.76 7.06
N GLU A 74 -1.33 10.99 7.32
CA GLU A 74 -0.76 12.34 7.24
C GLU A 74 -1.00 12.95 5.84
N PRO A 75 -1.23 14.25 5.76
CA PRO A 75 -1.35 14.96 4.49
C PRO A 75 -0.13 14.70 3.61
N HIS A 76 -0.41 14.50 2.33
CA HIS A 76 0.63 14.29 1.32
C HIS A 76 1.21 15.62 0.86
N MET A 77 2.43 15.57 0.32
CA MET A 77 3.04 16.75 -0.30
C MET A 77 2.12 17.35 -1.38
N ASP A 78 2.13 18.65 -1.48
CA ASP A 78 1.34 19.38 -2.50
C ASP A 78 2.00 19.37 -3.87
N THR A 79 3.27 18.99 -3.94
CA THR A 79 4.03 18.82 -5.18
C THR A 79 4.24 17.35 -5.47
N LEU A 80 4.03 16.97 -6.74
CA LEU A 80 4.29 15.62 -7.20
C LEU A 80 5.77 15.49 -7.61
N GLU A 81 6.52 14.68 -6.89
CA GLU A 81 7.86 14.26 -7.29
C GLU A 81 7.82 12.79 -7.69
N LEU A 82 8.03 12.53 -8.99
CA LEU A 82 8.12 11.15 -9.48
C LEU A 82 9.49 10.58 -9.08
N THR A 83 9.49 9.54 -8.27
CA THR A 83 10.71 8.86 -7.86
C THR A 83 11.04 7.69 -8.81
N ASP A 84 12.33 7.56 -9.10
CA ASP A 84 12.92 6.43 -9.83
C ASP A 84 13.82 5.57 -8.92
N GLN A 85 13.57 5.57 -7.61
CA GLN A 85 14.32 4.75 -6.65
C GLN A 85 14.43 3.31 -7.16
N ASP A 86 15.62 2.70 -6.99
CA ASP A 86 15.84 1.34 -7.45
C ASP A 86 14.90 0.34 -6.76
N PRO A 87 14.14 -0.49 -7.52
CA PRO A 87 13.17 -1.41 -6.95
C PRO A 87 13.79 -2.52 -6.11
N LEU A 88 15.01 -2.96 -6.46
CA LEU A 88 15.70 -3.99 -5.71
C LEU A 88 16.16 -3.45 -4.36
N GLU A 89 16.74 -2.26 -4.35
CA GLU A 89 17.11 -1.57 -3.11
C GLU A 89 15.87 -1.32 -2.24
N LEU A 90 14.79 -0.82 -2.82
CA LEU A 90 13.52 -0.59 -2.13
C LEU A 90 12.99 -1.87 -1.47
N LEU A 91 13.03 -3.01 -2.17
CA LEU A 91 12.57 -4.29 -1.65
C LEU A 91 13.44 -4.76 -0.47
N TYR A 92 14.78 -4.78 -0.64
CA TYR A 92 15.69 -5.22 0.42
C TYR A 92 15.64 -4.33 1.65
N GLU A 93 15.62 -3.02 1.48
CA GLU A 93 15.49 -2.09 2.60
C GLU A 93 14.12 -2.22 3.28
N SER A 94 13.04 -2.48 2.53
CA SER A 94 11.71 -2.75 3.10
C SER A 94 11.71 -4.02 3.97
N VAL A 95 12.34 -5.09 3.51
CA VAL A 95 12.48 -6.34 4.29
C VAL A 95 13.32 -6.10 5.56
N ARG A 96 14.43 -5.38 5.45
CA ARG A 96 15.25 -5.01 6.61
C ARG A 96 14.48 -4.14 7.61
N ALA A 97 13.71 -3.18 7.12
CA ALA A 97 12.83 -2.33 7.93
C ALA A 97 11.78 -3.16 8.67
N GLN A 98 11.12 -4.10 7.98
CA GLN A 98 10.13 -5.01 8.59
C GLN A 98 10.77 -5.82 9.72
N ARG A 99 11.93 -6.44 9.49
CA ARG A 99 12.68 -7.19 10.50
C ARG A 99 13.01 -6.35 11.72
N ARG A 100 13.51 -5.12 11.51
CA ARG A 100 13.80 -4.17 12.60
C ARG A 100 12.54 -3.82 13.40
N LEU A 101 11.43 -3.54 12.72
CA LEU A 101 10.15 -3.22 13.38
C LEU A 101 9.56 -4.42 14.16
N LEU A 102 9.90 -5.65 13.78
CA LEU A 102 9.47 -6.88 14.45
C LEU A 102 10.43 -7.36 15.55
N SER A 103 11.61 -6.74 15.73
CA SER A 103 12.64 -7.22 16.66
C SER A 103 12.13 -7.35 18.09
N GLY A 104 11.35 -6.37 18.57
CA GLY A 104 10.81 -6.38 19.94
C GLY A 104 9.79 -7.49 20.23
N PHE A 105 9.23 -8.13 19.19
CA PHE A 105 8.33 -9.27 19.39
C PHE A 105 9.06 -10.56 19.72
N GLY A 106 10.35 -10.69 19.37
CA GLY A 106 11.13 -11.89 19.62
C GLY A 106 11.39 -12.20 21.09
N GLY A 107 11.37 -11.17 21.95
CA GLY A 107 11.48 -11.33 23.41
C GLY A 107 10.14 -11.40 24.15
N ASN A 108 9.01 -11.30 23.44
CA ASN A 108 7.71 -11.31 24.07
C ASN A 108 7.22 -12.74 24.34
N PRO A 109 6.97 -13.16 25.61
CA PRO A 109 6.57 -14.51 25.95
C PRO A 109 5.22 -14.96 25.35
N LYS A 110 4.40 -14.00 24.88
CA LYS A 110 3.13 -14.29 24.20
C LYS A 110 3.29 -14.64 22.71
N VAL A 111 4.49 -14.48 22.17
CA VAL A 111 4.76 -14.72 20.74
C VAL A 111 5.53 -16.01 20.58
N PRO A 112 4.95 -17.03 19.92
CA PRO A 112 5.67 -18.26 19.62
C PRO A 112 6.93 -17.96 18.81
N ARG A 113 8.08 -18.47 19.24
CA ARG A 113 9.37 -18.18 18.62
C ARG A 113 9.40 -18.56 17.14
N GLU A 114 8.85 -19.69 16.77
CA GLU A 114 8.78 -20.16 15.38
C GLU A 114 8.00 -19.18 14.50
N LYS A 115 6.87 -18.70 15.00
CA LYS A 115 6.03 -17.72 14.28
C LYS A 115 6.72 -16.38 14.11
N TRP A 116 7.48 -15.95 15.12
CA TRP A 116 8.31 -14.75 15.01
C TRP A 116 9.44 -14.93 14.00
N LEU A 117 10.11 -16.09 13.97
CA LEU A 117 11.14 -16.42 12.98
C LEU A 117 10.57 -16.45 11.56
N ASP A 118 9.39 -17.04 11.36
CA ASP A 118 8.69 -17.05 10.08
C ASP A 118 8.35 -15.63 9.64
N ALA A 119 7.90 -14.76 10.54
CA ALA A 119 7.57 -13.35 10.26
C ALA A 119 8.78 -12.51 9.83
N GLN A 120 10.02 -12.94 10.09
CA GLN A 120 11.23 -12.27 9.60
C GLN A 120 11.42 -12.42 8.09
N ASN A 121 10.71 -13.35 7.45
CA ASN A 121 10.78 -13.65 6.03
C ASN A 121 9.41 -13.37 5.38
N PRO A 122 9.12 -12.13 4.97
CA PRO A 122 7.84 -11.79 4.37
C PRO A 122 7.55 -12.64 3.14
N LYS A 123 6.34 -13.23 3.09
CA LYS A 123 5.82 -13.98 1.93
C LYS A 123 4.75 -13.20 1.17
N HIS A 124 4.29 -12.11 1.75
CA HIS A 124 3.22 -11.30 1.21
C HIS A 124 3.57 -9.81 1.33
N VAL A 125 3.46 -9.07 0.24
CA VAL A 125 3.75 -7.63 0.18
C VAL A 125 2.46 -6.87 -0.07
N ALA A 126 1.98 -6.15 0.94
CA ALA A 126 0.84 -5.26 0.83
C ALA A 126 1.31 -3.84 0.48
N ILE A 127 1.25 -3.48 -0.79
CA ILE A 127 1.53 -2.13 -1.31
C ILE A 127 0.28 -1.29 -1.05
N SER A 128 0.09 -0.89 0.20
CA SER A 128 -1.18 -0.36 0.71
C SER A 128 -1.01 0.59 1.89
N LEU A 129 0.19 1.13 2.08
CA LEU A 129 0.49 1.94 3.25
C LEU A 129 -0.06 3.36 3.05
N ASN A 130 0.75 4.35 2.88
CA ASN A 130 0.36 5.74 2.61
C ASN A 130 0.69 6.09 1.15
N GLY A 131 0.13 7.17 0.62
CA GLY A 131 0.37 7.60 -0.75
C GLY A 131 -0.41 6.80 -1.82
N GLU A 132 -0.13 7.13 -3.09
CA GLU A 132 -0.69 6.42 -4.25
C GLU A 132 0.42 5.68 -4.99
N PRO A 133 0.48 4.35 -4.87
CA PRO A 133 1.59 3.55 -5.40
C PRO A 133 1.81 3.66 -6.92
N THR A 134 0.75 3.96 -7.68
CA THR A 134 0.84 4.13 -9.14
C THR A 134 1.63 5.36 -9.58
N LEU A 135 2.01 6.24 -8.63
CA LEU A 135 2.94 7.34 -8.86
C LEU A 135 4.41 6.88 -8.91
N TYR A 136 4.71 5.69 -8.46
CA TYR A 136 6.05 5.12 -8.57
C TYR A 136 6.28 4.56 -9.98
N ARG A 137 7.23 5.14 -10.72
CA ARG A 137 7.45 4.82 -12.14
C ARG A 137 7.84 3.37 -12.40
N ARG A 138 8.58 2.78 -11.47
CA ARG A 138 9.11 1.40 -11.57
C ARG A 138 8.25 0.39 -10.80
N LEU A 139 6.94 0.66 -10.67
CA LEU A 139 6.03 -0.20 -9.90
C LEU A 139 5.96 -1.64 -10.44
N GLY A 140 5.96 -1.82 -11.78
CA GLY A 140 5.97 -3.14 -12.41
C GLY A 140 7.23 -3.93 -12.06
N GLU A 141 8.41 -3.30 -12.17
CA GLU A 141 9.68 -3.92 -11.78
C GLU A 141 9.70 -4.32 -10.29
N TYR A 142 9.13 -3.48 -9.41
CA TYR A 142 9.03 -3.80 -7.99
C TYR A 142 8.12 -5.01 -7.73
N ILE A 143 6.98 -5.12 -8.43
CA ILE A 143 6.08 -6.27 -8.35
C ILE A 143 6.78 -7.52 -8.88
N ASP A 144 7.44 -7.43 -10.03
CA ASP A 144 8.19 -8.53 -10.63
C ASP A 144 9.27 -9.07 -9.68
N LEU A 145 10.05 -8.17 -9.07
CA LEU A 145 11.05 -8.56 -8.07
C LEU A 145 10.41 -9.26 -6.86
N CYS A 146 9.29 -8.78 -6.35
CA CYS A 146 8.56 -9.47 -5.28
C CYS A 146 8.19 -10.90 -5.71
N HIS A 147 7.65 -11.08 -6.93
CA HIS A 147 7.26 -12.39 -7.45
C HIS A 147 8.47 -13.30 -7.65
N LYS A 148 9.58 -12.81 -8.19
CA LYS A 148 10.84 -13.55 -8.33
C LYS A 148 11.42 -14.03 -6.99
N HIS A 149 11.14 -13.31 -5.90
CA HIS A 149 11.49 -13.73 -4.54
C HIS A 149 10.42 -14.59 -3.85
N GLY A 150 9.44 -15.10 -4.60
CA GLY A 150 8.39 -15.97 -4.08
C GLY A 150 7.34 -15.27 -3.21
N MET A 151 7.23 -13.93 -3.30
CA MET A 151 6.27 -13.15 -2.55
C MET A 151 5.02 -12.87 -3.38
N THR A 152 3.84 -12.98 -2.77
CA THR A 152 2.61 -12.46 -3.39
C THR A 152 2.49 -10.97 -3.15
N THR A 153 1.85 -10.25 -4.08
CA THR A 153 1.68 -8.80 -4.02
C THR A 153 0.21 -8.40 -3.99
N MET A 154 -0.10 -7.40 -3.17
CA MET A 154 -1.44 -6.82 -3.05
C MET A 154 -1.31 -5.31 -3.26
N LEU A 155 -1.65 -4.84 -4.45
CA LEU A 155 -1.63 -3.42 -4.79
C LEU A 155 -2.96 -2.76 -4.42
N VAL A 156 -2.91 -1.69 -3.66
CA VAL A 156 -4.08 -0.84 -3.36
C VAL A 156 -3.89 0.51 -4.02
N THR A 157 -4.81 0.89 -4.88
CA THR A 157 -4.77 2.15 -5.63
C THR A 157 -6.10 2.90 -5.54
N ASN A 158 -6.04 4.20 -5.73
CA ASN A 158 -7.23 5.05 -5.88
C ASN A 158 -7.86 4.97 -7.28
N GLY A 159 -7.20 4.27 -8.22
CA GLY A 159 -7.72 4.03 -9.56
C GLY A 159 -7.69 5.21 -10.52
N THR A 160 -7.00 6.30 -10.22
CA THR A 160 -6.99 7.49 -11.10
C THR A 160 -5.88 7.49 -12.15
N PHE A 161 -5.13 6.38 -12.28
CA PHE A 161 -4.05 6.20 -13.26
C PHE A 161 -4.26 4.95 -14.13
N PRO A 162 -5.34 4.89 -14.97
CA PRO A 162 -5.66 3.71 -15.77
C PRO A 162 -4.53 3.26 -16.69
N LYS A 163 -3.80 4.20 -17.30
CA LYS A 163 -2.67 3.90 -18.19
C LYS A 163 -1.50 3.19 -17.48
N VAL A 164 -1.33 3.42 -16.17
CA VAL A 164 -0.32 2.69 -15.39
C VAL A 164 -0.78 1.27 -15.18
N LEU A 165 -2.04 1.06 -14.80
CA LEU A 165 -2.62 -0.28 -14.58
C LEU A 165 -2.66 -1.10 -15.88
N GLU A 166 -2.99 -0.47 -17.02
CA GLU A 166 -3.02 -1.10 -18.35
C GLU A 166 -1.65 -1.63 -18.79
N ARG A 167 -0.57 -0.92 -18.40
CA ARG A 167 0.82 -1.27 -18.78
C ARG A 167 1.56 -2.07 -17.73
N LEU A 168 0.89 -2.38 -16.62
CA LEU A 168 1.52 -3.06 -15.49
C LEU A 168 1.78 -4.53 -15.84
N ASP A 169 3.04 -4.89 -15.96
CA ASP A 169 3.51 -6.24 -16.22
C ASP A 169 4.75 -6.54 -15.34
N PRO A 170 4.69 -7.57 -14.47
CA PRO A 170 3.50 -8.38 -14.18
C PRO A 170 2.44 -7.64 -13.38
N LEU A 171 1.20 -8.10 -13.48
CA LEU A 171 0.12 -7.66 -12.60
C LEU A 171 0.36 -8.13 -11.15
N PRO A 172 -0.14 -7.40 -10.12
CA PRO A 172 -0.07 -7.87 -8.74
C PRO A 172 -0.93 -9.13 -8.56
N THR A 173 -0.62 -9.97 -7.58
CA THR A 173 -1.44 -11.15 -7.23
C THR A 173 -2.89 -10.77 -6.90
N GLN A 174 -3.09 -9.58 -6.33
CA GLN A 174 -4.42 -8.99 -6.08
C GLN A 174 -4.35 -7.48 -6.30
N LEU A 175 -5.32 -6.96 -7.03
CA LEU A 175 -5.51 -5.52 -7.25
C LEU A 175 -6.74 -5.04 -6.45
N TYR A 176 -6.51 -4.07 -5.58
CA TYR A 176 -7.56 -3.40 -4.82
C TYR A 176 -7.77 -2.00 -5.36
N VAL A 177 -8.98 -1.71 -5.83
CA VAL A 177 -9.37 -0.36 -6.28
C VAL A 177 -10.32 0.25 -5.26
N SER A 178 -10.01 1.48 -4.83
CA SER A 178 -10.87 2.25 -3.93
C SER A 178 -12.02 2.87 -4.71
N VAL A 179 -13.24 2.36 -4.48
CA VAL A 179 -14.49 2.79 -5.13
C VAL A 179 -15.32 3.51 -4.07
N ASP A 180 -15.00 4.77 -3.79
CA ASP A 180 -15.53 5.47 -2.61
C ASP A 180 -16.62 6.50 -2.95
N ALA A 181 -17.04 6.56 -4.23
CA ALA A 181 -18.08 7.46 -4.71
C ALA A 181 -18.89 6.83 -5.87
N PRO A 182 -20.21 7.05 -5.91
CA PRO A 182 -21.09 6.52 -6.97
C PRO A 182 -21.12 7.39 -8.24
N ASN A 183 -20.65 8.65 -8.15
CA ASN A 183 -20.68 9.63 -9.24
C ASN A 183 -19.61 10.72 -9.02
N LYS A 184 -19.42 11.57 -10.04
CA LYS A 184 -18.44 12.64 -10.04
C LYS A 184 -18.64 13.64 -8.89
N GLU A 185 -19.87 14.04 -8.60
CA GLU A 185 -20.15 15.02 -7.55
C GLU A 185 -19.67 14.52 -6.18
N ILE A 186 -20.00 13.29 -5.82
CA ILE A 186 -19.58 12.67 -4.57
C ILE A 186 -18.07 12.41 -4.60
N PHE A 187 -17.51 11.98 -5.74
CA PHE A 187 -16.07 11.79 -5.89
C PHE A 187 -15.29 13.08 -5.61
N ASP A 188 -15.67 14.19 -6.23
CA ASP A 188 -15.01 15.48 -6.03
C ASP A 188 -15.13 15.96 -4.57
N LYS A 189 -16.29 15.74 -3.96
CA LYS A 189 -16.54 16.08 -2.54
C LYS A 189 -15.73 15.24 -1.55
N VAL A 190 -15.60 13.95 -1.82
CA VAL A 190 -15.03 12.95 -0.91
C VAL A 190 -13.56 12.71 -1.16
N CYS A 191 -13.17 12.51 -2.42
CA CYS A 191 -11.80 12.17 -2.81
C CYS A 191 -10.92 13.40 -3.03
N LYS A 192 -11.50 14.55 -3.35
CA LYS A 192 -10.82 15.85 -3.50
C LYS A 192 -9.57 15.78 -4.37
N PRO A 193 -9.69 15.65 -5.69
CA PRO A 193 -8.54 15.66 -6.60
C PRO A 193 -7.71 16.94 -6.47
N LYS A 194 -6.38 16.81 -6.37
CA LYS A 194 -5.48 17.95 -6.19
C LYS A 194 -5.02 18.57 -7.50
N TRP A 195 -4.61 17.74 -8.47
CA TRP A 195 -3.90 18.23 -9.67
C TRP A 195 -4.56 17.83 -10.98
N ASN A 196 -5.62 17.03 -10.94
CA ASN A 196 -6.27 16.52 -12.14
C ASN A 196 -7.78 16.70 -12.08
N SER A 197 -8.27 17.72 -12.81
CA SER A 197 -9.70 17.97 -12.93
C SER A 197 -10.47 16.83 -13.63
N ARG A 198 -9.76 15.92 -14.31
CA ARG A 198 -10.33 14.73 -14.97
C ARG A 198 -10.10 13.44 -14.17
N ALA A 199 -9.88 13.53 -12.86
CA ALA A 199 -9.61 12.35 -12.02
C ALA A 199 -10.80 11.37 -12.01
N TRP A 200 -12.04 11.88 -12.05
CA TRP A 200 -13.23 11.03 -12.15
C TRP A 200 -13.25 10.26 -13.47
N GLU A 201 -13.06 10.93 -14.61
CA GLU A 201 -13.04 10.30 -15.92
C GLU A 201 -11.88 9.27 -16.07
N GLN A 202 -10.75 9.51 -15.38
CA GLN A 202 -9.67 8.52 -15.32
C GLN A 202 -10.07 7.32 -14.44
N PHE A 203 -10.75 7.58 -13.33
CA PHE A 203 -11.28 6.52 -12.48
C PHE A 203 -12.30 5.65 -13.24
N GLU A 204 -13.24 6.25 -13.99
CA GLU A 204 -14.19 5.49 -14.82
C GLU A 204 -13.46 4.58 -15.82
N LYS A 205 -12.41 5.10 -16.50
CA LYS A 205 -11.57 4.27 -17.40
C LYS A 205 -10.87 3.12 -16.67
N THR A 206 -10.50 3.32 -15.41
CA THR A 206 -9.98 2.21 -14.60
C THR A 206 -11.06 1.17 -14.37
N ILE A 207 -12.28 1.57 -14.01
CA ILE A 207 -13.40 0.62 -13.81
C ILE A 207 -13.66 -0.19 -15.10
N ASP A 208 -13.68 0.48 -16.26
CA ASP A 208 -13.85 -0.18 -17.57
C ASP A 208 -12.71 -1.14 -17.90
N LEU A 209 -11.50 -0.85 -17.45
CA LEU A 209 -10.31 -1.68 -17.66
C LEU A 209 -10.32 -2.96 -16.80
N LEU A 210 -10.89 -2.92 -15.58
CA LEU A 210 -10.76 -4.01 -14.60
C LEU A 210 -11.12 -5.39 -15.15
N PRO A 211 -12.20 -5.58 -15.95
CA PRO A 211 -12.56 -6.90 -16.46
C PRO A 211 -11.53 -7.54 -17.39
N SER A 212 -10.63 -6.75 -17.98
CA SER A 212 -9.59 -7.24 -18.90
C SER A 212 -8.29 -7.62 -18.20
N LEU A 213 -8.13 -7.30 -16.90
CA LEU A 213 -6.92 -7.59 -16.16
C LEU A 213 -6.95 -9.01 -15.58
N ASP A 214 -5.95 -9.82 -15.93
CA ASP A 214 -5.80 -11.19 -15.42
C ASP A 214 -5.21 -11.20 -14.00
N THR A 215 -5.95 -10.66 -13.07
CA THR A 215 -5.62 -10.68 -11.64
C THR A 215 -6.89 -10.69 -10.79
N ARG A 216 -6.77 -11.08 -9.53
CA ARG A 216 -7.90 -10.99 -8.60
C ARG A 216 -8.18 -9.54 -8.24
N ILE A 217 -9.35 -9.05 -8.60
CA ILE A 217 -9.79 -7.69 -8.35
C ILE A 217 -10.67 -7.62 -7.10
N VAL A 218 -10.44 -6.60 -6.30
CA VAL A 218 -11.21 -6.29 -5.09
C VAL A 218 -11.62 -4.82 -5.11
N ALA A 219 -12.91 -4.54 -5.22
CA ALA A 219 -13.43 -3.20 -4.99
C ALA A 219 -13.45 -2.92 -3.46
N ARG A 220 -12.80 -1.85 -3.05
CA ARG A 220 -12.81 -1.37 -1.67
C ARG A 220 -13.70 -0.15 -1.57
N HIS A 221 -14.61 -0.17 -0.60
CA HIS A 221 -15.48 0.98 -0.32
C HIS A 221 -15.31 1.45 1.12
N THR A 222 -15.08 2.75 1.31
CA THR A 222 -15.09 3.39 2.62
C THR A 222 -16.44 4.02 2.85
N LEU A 223 -17.34 3.28 3.49
CA LEU A 223 -18.70 3.75 3.77
C LEU A 223 -18.67 4.93 4.74
N MET A 224 -19.28 6.04 4.35
CA MET A 224 -19.44 7.25 5.16
C MET A 224 -20.92 7.57 5.28
N LYS A 225 -21.48 7.42 6.48
CA LYS A 225 -22.90 7.61 6.76
C LYS A 225 -23.39 8.98 6.27
N GLY A 226 -24.41 8.98 5.41
CA GLY A 226 -25.05 10.18 4.86
C GLY A 226 -24.24 10.90 3.78
N ILE A 227 -23.19 10.27 3.25
CA ILE A 227 -22.31 10.87 2.22
C ILE A 227 -22.27 10.01 0.95
N ASN A 228 -21.94 8.71 1.08
CA ASN A 228 -21.81 7.78 -0.04
C ASN A 228 -22.48 6.43 0.23
#